data_9d222b16cf9b6a40e2c89f2217aa1f19
#
_entry.id   9d222b16cf9b6a40e2c89f2217aa1f19
#
_cell.length_a   1.000
_cell.length_b   1.000
_cell.length_c   1.000
_cell.angle_alpha   90.00
_cell.angle_beta   90.00
_cell.angle_gamma   90.00
#
_symmetry.space_group_name_H-M   'P 1'
#
loop_
_entity.id
_entity.type
_entity.pdbx_description
1 polymer ?
#
loop_
_entity_poly.entity_id
_entity_poly.type
_entity_poly.pdbx_seq_one_letter_code
_entity_poly.pdbx_strand_id
1 'polypeptide(L)'
;AGAWTGLCSQWFDLTIPITPLRGQMVAVRPHTPILGTTTVSYNGAITPRPDGTVTAGATTEDVGFDDRTTVDGIRGILEILPRLVPALADATFVRSWSGLRPWSADGLPLIGRLPGWTGVTFASGHGKHGISGAPATGRAVRHLIIDGHAEAAHDILSPARFVEAP
;
A
#
# COMPACT_ATOMS: atom_id res chain seq x y z
N ALA A 1 -9.29 0.27 8.63
CA ALA A 1 -10.19 0.00 7.49
C ALA A 1 -9.46 -0.02 6.14
N GLY A 2 -8.13 0.20 6.11
CA GLY A 2 -7.32 0.15 4.90
C GLY A 2 -7.83 1.12 3.83
N ALA A 3 -8.03 0.63 2.61
CA ALA A 3 -8.52 1.43 1.49
C ALA A 3 -9.94 2.00 1.70
N TRP A 4 -10.72 1.42 2.62
CA TRP A 4 -12.07 1.86 2.98
C TRP A 4 -12.08 2.92 4.09
N THR A 5 -10.93 3.34 4.60
CA THR A 5 -10.85 4.34 5.68
C THR A 5 -11.54 5.66 5.30
N GLY A 6 -11.48 6.07 4.03
CA GLY A 6 -12.18 7.27 3.54
C GLY A 6 -13.70 7.24 3.74
N LEU A 7 -14.32 6.05 3.70
CA LEU A 7 -15.75 5.89 3.93
C LEU A 7 -16.15 6.17 5.39
N CYS A 8 -15.20 6.11 6.34
CA CYS A 8 -15.46 6.46 7.72
C CYS A 8 -15.78 7.97 7.90
N SER A 9 -15.53 8.80 6.91
CA SER A 9 -15.89 10.23 6.90
C SER A 9 -17.35 10.47 7.33
N GLN A 10 -18.26 9.60 6.88
CA GLN A 10 -19.68 9.70 7.20
C GLN A 10 -20.01 9.55 8.70
N TRP A 11 -19.09 9.00 9.51
CA TRP A 11 -19.31 8.79 10.95
C TRP A 11 -18.83 9.97 11.79
N PHE A 12 -17.99 10.83 11.23
CA PHE A 12 -17.26 11.84 11.97
C PHE A 12 -17.58 13.28 11.53
N ASP A 13 -18.45 13.44 10.53
CA ASP A 13 -18.77 14.73 9.93
C ASP A 13 -17.51 15.52 9.49
N LEU A 14 -16.55 14.79 8.95
CA LEU A 14 -15.32 15.34 8.41
C LEU A 14 -14.80 14.49 7.25
N THR A 15 -14.03 15.09 6.37
CA THR A 15 -13.40 14.36 5.25
C THR A 15 -12.13 13.67 5.70
N ILE A 16 -12.07 12.35 5.56
CA ILE A 16 -10.85 11.55 5.72
C ILE A 16 -10.29 11.30 4.32
N PRO A 17 -9.17 11.94 3.95
CA PRO A 17 -8.69 11.95 2.58
C PRO A 17 -7.88 10.68 2.25
N ILE A 18 -8.52 9.54 2.37
CA ILE A 18 -7.99 8.23 1.99
C ILE A 18 -8.80 7.67 0.84
N THR A 19 -8.15 7.38 -0.26
CA THR A 19 -8.75 6.77 -1.45
C THR A 19 -8.12 5.41 -1.76
N PRO A 20 -8.87 4.49 -2.39
CA PRO A 20 -8.31 3.23 -2.87
C PRO A 20 -7.40 3.47 -4.08
N LEU A 21 -6.23 2.83 -4.10
CA LEU A 21 -5.33 2.84 -5.24
C LEU A 21 -5.04 1.39 -5.63
N ARG A 22 -5.55 0.95 -6.80
CA ARG A 22 -5.38 -0.42 -7.27
C ARG A 22 -3.93 -0.73 -7.62
N GLY A 23 -3.50 -1.94 -7.26
CA GLY A 23 -2.25 -2.53 -7.72
C GLY A 23 -2.45 -3.95 -8.17
N GLN A 24 -2.19 -4.23 -9.44
CA GLN A 24 -2.25 -5.57 -10.00
C GLN A 24 -0.87 -6.22 -9.93
N MET A 25 -0.83 -7.52 -9.74
CA MET A 25 0.37 -8.32 -9.60
C MET A 25 0.25 -9.64 -10.34
N VAL A 26 1.40 -10.22 -10.68
CA VAL A 26 1.50 -11.58 -11.24
C VAL A 26 2.42 -12.44 -10.41
N ALA A 27 2.24 -13.74 -10.46
CA ALA A 27 3.21 -14.75 -10.06
C ALA A 27 3.56 -15.60 -11.27
N VAL A 28 4.83 -15.85 -11.45
CA VAL A 28 5.40 -16.75 -12.47
C VAL A 28 6.33 -17.75 -11.78
N ARG A 29 6.55 -18.89 -12.40
CA ARG A 29 7.49 -19.93 -11.95
C ARG A 29 8.59 -20.11 -12.99
N PRO A 30 9.83 -19.71 -12.70
CA PRO A 30 10.96 -20.02 -13.54
C PRO A 30 11.31 -21.51 -13.48
N HIS A 31 11.93 -22.04 -14.52
CA HIS A 31 12.39 -23.45 -14.56
C HIS A 31 13.51 -23.72 -13.56
N THR A 32 14.33 -22.71 -13.28
CA THR A 32 15.41 -22.78 -12.28
C THR A 32 15.37 -21.53 -11.41
N PRO A 33 15.78 -21.60 -10.13
CA PRO A 33 15.90 -20.42 -9.28
C PRO A 33 16.90 -19.42 -9.90
N ILE A 34 16.44 -18.19 -10.14
CA ILE A 34 17.23 -17.15 -10.85
C ILE A 34 17.48 -15.89 -10.04
N LEU A 35 16.78 -15.75 -8.91
CA LEU A 35 16.89 -14.57 -8.05
C LEU A 35 17.09 -15.01 -6.60
N GLY A 36 18.07 -14.39 -5.93
CA GLY A 36 18.31 -14.57 -4.49
C GLY A 36 17.67 -13.49 -3.63
N THR A 37 17.25 -12.37 -4.24
CA THR A 37 16.72 -11.19 -3.53
C THR A 37 15.70 -10.45 -4.38
N THR A 38 14.94 -9.55 -3.73
CA THR A 38 14.05 -8.63 -4.44
C THR A 38 14.83 -7.66 -5.31
N THR A 39 14.44 -7.57 -6.56
CA THR A 39 14.94 -6.58 -7.51
C THR A 39 13.89 -5.48 -7.67
N VAL A 40 14.28 -4.24 -7.45
CA VAL A 40 13.38 -3.07 -7.55
C VAL A 40 13.80 -2.21 -8.73
N SER A 41 12.82 -1.77 -9.50
CA SER A 41 13.00 -0.82 -10.60
C SER A 41 11.95 0.29 -10.50
N TYR A 42 12.07 1.31 -11.36
CA TYR A 42 11.05 2.35 -11.49
C TYR A 42 9.66 1.75 -11.84
N ASN A 43 9.62 0.69 -12.60
CA ASN A 43 8.39 0.05 -13.09
C ASN A 43 7.84 -1.03 -12.16
N GLY A 44 8.38 -1.20 -10.95
CA GLY A 44 7.89 -2.17 -9.99
C GLY A 44 9.00 -3.03 -9.37
N ALA A 45 8.59 -4.06 -8.67
CA ALA A 45 9.48 -4.99 -7.99
C ALA A 45 9.25 -6.43 -8.47
N ILE A 46 10.34 -7.18 -8.51
CA ILE A 46 10.37 -8.63 -8.78
C ILE A 46 10.89 -9.29 -7.52
N THR A 47 10.10 -10.14 -6.90
CA THR A 47 10.43 -10.74 -5.60
C THR A 47 10.35 -12.27 -5.69
N PRO A 48 11.46 -12.99 -5.46
CA PRO A 48 11.43 -14.44 -5.31
C PRO A 48 10.69 -14.84 -4.03
N ARG A 49 10.00 -15.97 -4.09
CA ARG A 49 9.23 -16.53 -2.97
C ARG A 49 9.79 -17.88 -2.56
N PRO A 50 9.63 -18.28 -1.28
CA PRO A 50 10.12 -19.56 -0.79
C PRO A 50 9.55 -20.80 -1.51
N ASP A 51 8.37 -20.67 -2.11
CA ASP A 51 7.71 -21.75 -2.89
C ASP A 51 8.26 -21.88 -4.32
N GLY A 52 9.32 -21.16 -4.65
CA GLY A 52 9.97 -21.15 -5.97
C GLY A 52 9.23 -20.30 -7.00
N THR A 53 8.17 -19.61 -6.65
CA THR A 53 7.56 -18.61 -7.53
C THR A 53 8.30 -17.27 -7.45
N VAL A 54 8.09 -16.45 -8.45
CA VAL A 54 8.52 -15.04 -8.50
C VAL A 54 7.29 -14.19 -8.65
N THR A 55 7.09 -13.25 -7.73
CA THR A 55 6.01 -12.26 -7.85
C THR A 55 6.53 -10.98 -8.47
N ALA A 56 5.77 -10.40 -9.38
CA ALA A 56 6.10 -9.14 -10.03
C ALA A 56 4.93 -8.16 -10.03
N GLY A 57 5.26 -6.89 -9.96
CA GLY A 57 4.32 -5.78 -9.96
C GLY A 57 4.82 -4.63 -9.07
N ALA A 58 3.99 -3.69 -8.81
CA ALA A 58 2.57 -3.71 -9.13
C ALA A 58 2.22 -2.48 -9.98
N THR A 59 1.08 -2.54 -10.66
CA THR A 59 0.50 -1.34 -11.25
C THR A 59 0.12 -0.31 -10.18
N THR A 60 -0.17 0.90 -10.61
CA THR A 60 -0.67 1.98 -9.75
C THR A 60 -1.79 2.67 -10.51
N GLU A 61 -3.04 2.44 -10.07
CA GLU A 61 -4.23 2.83 -10.83
C GLU A 61 -5.27 3.46 -9.91
N ASP A 62 -5.71 4.67 -10.25
CA ASP A 62 -6.82 5.35 -9.60
C ASP A 62 -8.12 4.98 -10.33
N VAL A 63 -8.79 3.96 -9.81
CA VAL A 63 -10.02 3.37 -10.39
C VAL A 63 -11.11 3.15 -9.33
N GLY A 64 -11.01 3.87 -8.22
CA GLY A 64 -11.91 3.71 -7.09
C GLY A 64 -11.79 2.30 -6.48
N PHE A 65 -12.93 1.72 -6.09
CA PHE A 65 -13.00 0.40 -5.46
C PHE A 65 -13.04 -0.77 -6.45
N ASP A 66 -12.70 -0.55 -7.73
CA ASP A 66 -12.55 -1.64 -8.69
C ASP A 66 -11.28 -2.44 -8.41
N ASP A 67 -11.43 -3.64 -7.86
CA ASP A 67 -10.34 -4.54 -7.50
C ASP A 67 -10.08 -5.65 -8.54
N ARG A 68 -10.72 -5.57 -9.72
CA ARG A 68 -10.53 -6.57 -10.79
C ARG A 68 -9.12 -6.50 -11.36
N THR A 69 -8.57 -7.64 -11.76
CA THR A 69 -7.42 -7.68 -12.67
C THR A 69 -7.89 -7.44 -14.11
N THR A 70 -7.09 -6.70 -14.87
CA THR A 70 -7.39 -6.39 -16.28
C THR A 70 -6.33 -6.98 -17.20
N VAL A 71 -6.73 -7.32 -18.42
CA VAL A 71 -5.80 -7.83 -19.45
C VAL A 71 -4.66 -6.85 -19.68
N ASP A 72 -4.96 -5.56 -19.75
CA ASP A 72 -3.96 -4.52 -20.02
C ASP A 72 -2.95 -4.36 -18.86
N GLY A 73 -3.43 -4.33 -17.63
CA GLY A 73 -2.55 -4.25 -16.43
C GLY A 73 -1.63 -5.46 -16.31
N ILE A 74 -2.16 -6.67 -16.52
CA ILE A 74 -1.37 -7.90 -16.47
C ILE A 74 -0.38 -7.96 -17.63
N ARG A 75 -0.79 -7.61 -18.85
CA ARG A 75 0.10 -7.52 -20.01
C ARG A 75 1.29 -6.60 -19.73
N GLY A 76 1.04 -5.40 -19.23
CA GLY A 76 2.10 -4.45 -18.90
C GLY A 76 3.13 -5.00 -17.91
N ILE A 77 2.70 -5.76 -16.90
CA ILE A 77 3.62 -6.42 -15.96
C ILE A 77 4.41 -7.53 -16.66
N LEU A 78 3.75 -8.37 -17.46
CA LEU A 78 4.39 -9.49 -18.16
C LEU A 78 5.40 -9.01 -19.21
N GLU A 79 5.17 -7.89 -19.86
CA GLU A 79 6.11 -7.29 -20.82
C GLU A 79 7.39 -6.75 -20.15
N ILE A 80 7.28 -6.30 -18.89
CA ILE A 80 8.43 -5.76 -18.14
C ILE A 80 9.31 -6.89 -17.58
N LEU A 81 8.74 -8.03 -17.23
CA LEU A 81 9.46 -9.15 -16.61
C LEU A 81 10.73 -9.54 -17.36
N PRO A 82 10.67 -9.92 -18.65
CA PRO A 82 11.88 -10.35 -19.39
C PRO A 82 12.82 -9.18 -19.70
N ARG A 83 12.37 -7.94 -19.64
CA ARG A 83 13.25 -6.77 -19.79
C ARG A 83 14.11 -6.53 -18.56
N LEU A 84 13.58 -6.82 -17.38
CA LEU A 84 14.30 -6.67 -16.10
C LEU A 84 15.14 -7.92 -15.78
N VAL A 85 14.57 -9.09 -16.06
CA VAL A 85 15.22 -10.39 -15.79
C VAL A 85 14.98 -11.29 -17.01
N PRO A 86 15.89 -11.28 -18.01
CA PRO A 86 15.71 -12.02 -19.25
C PRO A 86 15.39 -13.50 -19.08
N ALA A 87 15.94 -14.13 -18.04
CA ALA A 87 15.67 -15.53 -17.71
C ALA A 87 14.23 -15.83 -17.26
N LEU A 88 13.36 -14.81 -17.12
CA LEU A 88 11.92 -14.99 -16.87
C LEU A 88 11.09 -15.03 -18.16
N ALA A 89 11.69 -14.91 -19.33
CA ALA A 89 10.96 -14.89 -20.60
C ALA A 89 10.17 -16.17 -20.86
N ASP A 90 10.66 -17.31 -20.41
CA ASP A 90 10.04 -18.65 -20.56
C ASP A 90 9.41 -19.17 -19.25
N ALA A 91 9.32 -18.33 -18.22
CA ALA A 91 8.71 -18.72 -16.96
C ALA A 91 7.22 -19.04 -17.11
N THR A 92 6.76 -20.08 -16.43
CA THR A 92 5.34 -20.46 -16.44
C THR A 92 4.50 -19.43 -15.67
N PHE A 93 3.45 -18.89 -16.28
CA PHE A 93 2.46 -18.06 -15.58
C PHE A 93 1.70 -18.90 -14.55
N VAL A 94 1.59 -18.41 -13.32
CA VAL A 94 0.92 -19.12 -12.22
C VAL A 94 -0.43 -18.49 -11.93
N ARG A 95 -0.45 -17.17 -11.64
CA ARG A 95 -1.69 -16.44 -11.32
C ARG A 95 -1.49 -14.93 -11.41
N SER A 96 -2.60 -14.22 -11.44
CA SER A 96 -2.67 -12.78 -11.19
C SER A 96 -3.65 -12.46 -10.08
N TRP A 97 -3.48 -11.31 -9.45
CA TRP A 97 -4.40 -10.76 -8.45
C TRP A 97 -4.24 -9.24 -8.39
N SER A 98 -5.15 -8.60 -7.72
CA SER A 98 -5.06 -7.18 -7.39
C SER A 98 -5.34 -6.93 -5.91
N GLY A 99 -5.08 -5.72 -5.47
CA GLY A 99 -5.43 -5.23 -4.15
C GLY A 99 -5.53 -3.72 -4.14
N LEU A 100 -6.29 -3.19 -3.19
CA LEU A 100 -6.49 -1.77 -3.01
C LEU A 100 -5.60 -1.25 -1.88
N ARG A 101 -4.76 -0.28 -2.20
CA ARG A 101 -3.91 0.40 -1.22
C ARG A 101 -4.66 1.59 -0.63
N PRO A 102 -4.54 1.85 0.68
CA PRO A 102 -5.02 3.09 1.29
C PRO A 102 -4.09 4.24 0.91
N TRP A 103 -4.47 5.08 -0.01
CA TRP A 103 -3.69 6.22 -0.45
C TRP A 103 -4.21 7.49 0.18
N SER A 104 -3.37 8.23 0.91
CA SER A 104 -3.69 9.56 1.44
C SER A 104 -3.46 10.64 0.39
N ALA A 105 -4.18 11.73 0.48
CA ALA A 105 -4.13 12.80 -0.52
C ALA A 105 -2.73 13.41 -0.69
N ASP A 106 -1.93 13.44 0.37
CA ASP A 106 -0.55 13.97 0.36
C ASP A 106 0.53 12.87 0.28
N GLY A 107 0.13 11.60 0.21
CA GLY A 107 1.05 10.46 0.16
C GLY A 107 1.66 10.07 1.53
N LEU A 108 1.36 10.79 2.62
CA LEU A 108 1.83 10.48 3.97
C LEU A 108 0.75 9.73 4.76
N PRO A 109 1.12 8.76 5.62
CA PRO A 109 0.15 8.09 6.48
C PRO A 109 -0.60 9.06 7.39
N LEU A 110 -1.84 8.71 7.76
CA LEU A 110 -2.58 9.36 8.84
C LEU A 110 -2.37 8.55 10.12
N ILE A 111 -1.63 9.11 11.08
CA ILE A 111 -1.39 8.49 12.38
C ILE A 111 -1.62 9.56 13.44
N GLY A 112 -2.70 9.44 14.21
CA GLY A 112 -3.00 10.45 15.23
C GLY A 112 -4.42 10.37 15.75
N ARG A 113 -4.72 11.21 16.73
CA ARG A 113 -6.08 11.41 17.24
C ARG A 113 -6.89 12.18 16.23
N LEU A 114 -8.17 11.85 16.15
CA LEU A 114 -9.10 12.59 15.29
C LEU A 114 -9.49 13.90 16.00
N PRO A 115 -9.28 15.07 15.37
CA PRO A 115 -9.68 16.34 15.94
C PRO A 115 -11.19 16.37 16.24
N GLY A 116 -11.56 16.95 17.40
CA GLY A 116 -12.95 17.03 17.84
C GLY A 116 -13.54 15.75 18.42
N TRP A 117 -12.80 14.62 18.43
CA TRP A 117 -13.31 13.33 18.91
C TRP A 117 -12.43 12.75 20.01
N THR A 118 -13.06 12.33 21.11
CA THR A 118 -12.38 11.62 22.20
C THR A 118 -12.34 10.11 21.93
N GLY A 119 -11.19 9.48 22.15
CA GLY A 119 -11.04 8.02 22.02
C GLY A 119 -10.89 7.49 20.59
N VAL A 120 -10.87 8.37 19.59
CA VAL A 120 -10.68 7.98 18.18
C VAL A 120 -9.25 8.25 17.74
N THR A 121 -8.58 7.20 17.26
CA THR A 121 -7.21 7.26 16.73
C THR A 121 -7.18 6.62 15.35
N PHE A 122 -6.57 7.30 14.39
CA PHE A 122 -6.34 6.80 13.04
C PHE A 122 -4.92 6.23 12.88
N ALA A 123 -4.83 5.14 12.12
CA ALA A 123 -3.57 4.58 11.61
C ALA A 123 -3.85 3.98 10.23
N SER A 124 -3.76 4.78 9.19
CA SER A 124 -4.11 4.40 7.81
C SER A 124 -3.33 5.25 6.78
N GLY A 125 -3.61 5.05 5.48
CA GLY A 125 -3.03 5.90 4.43
C GLY A 125 -1.58 5.57 4.05
N HIS A 126 -1.06 4.39 4.43
CA HIS A 126 0.35 4.02 4.23
C HIS A 126 0.71 3.70 2.76
N GLY A 127 -0.25 3.70 1.85
CA GLY A 127 -0.03 3.36 0.45
C GLY A 127 0.65 2.01 0.29
N LYS A 128 1.83 1.99 -0.33
CA LYS A 128 2.65 0.78 -0.56
C LYS A 128 3.59 0.43 0.60
N HIS A 129 3.68 1.27 1.64
CA HIS A 129 4.66 1.13 2.72
C HIS A 129 4.08 0.58 4.03
N GLY A 130 2.82 0.11 4.04
CA GLY A 130 2.12 -0.30 5.26
C GLY A 130 2.79 -1.43 6.03
N ILE A 131 3.33 -2.43 5.35
CA ILE A 131 4.00 -3.57 6.02
C ILE A 131 5.33 -3.12 6.64
N SER A 132 6.16 -2.41 5.89
CA SER A 132 7.46 -1.93 6.39
C SER A 132 7.30 -0.87 7.49
N GLY A 133 6.25 -0.05 7.43
CA GLY A 133 5.92 0.96 8.43
C GLY A 133 5.18 0.44 9.66
N ALA A 134 4.69 -0.81 9.65
CA ALA A 134 3.83 -1.33 10.72
C ALA A 134 4.44 -1.25 12.14
N PRO A 135 5.73 -1.59 12.36
CA PRO A 135 6.33 -1.50 13.69
C PRO A 135 6.38 -0.05 14.23
N ALA A 136 6.74 0.90 13.37
CA ALA A 136 6.78 2.32 13.75
C ALA A 136 5.37 2.87 14.02
N THR A 137 4.41 2.51 13.17
CA THR A 137 2.98 2.85 13.36
C THR A 137 2.44 2.29 14.67
N GLY A 138 2.72 1.02 14.97
CA GLY A 138 2.30 0.39 16.21
C GLY A 138 2.86 1.10 17.45
N ARG A 139 4.13 1.51 17.42
CA ARG A 139 4.76 2.30 18.47
C ARG A 139 4.10 3.68 18.63
N ALA A 140 3.85 4.38 17.52
CA ALA A 140 3.19 5.68 17.53
C ALA A 140 1.78 5.60 18.13
N VAL A 141 0.99 4.61 17.70
CA VAL A 141 -0.36 4.37 18.23
C VAL A 141 -0.34 4.02 19.71
N ARG A 142 0.63 3.19 20.15
CA ARG A 142 0.82 2.89 21.57
C ARG A 142 1.05 4.18 22.39
N HIS A 143 1.96 5.06 21.96
CA HIS A 143 2.22 6.32 22.66
C HIS A 143 0.97 7.21 22.73
N LEU A 144 0.22 7.30 21.60
CA LEU A 144 -1.04 8.06 21.58
C LEU A 144 -2.07 7.54 22.59
N ILE A 145 -2.20 6.21 22.71
CA ILE A 145 -3.24 5.59 23.53
C ILE A 145 -2.82 5.53 25.01
N ILE A 146 -1.60 5.07 25.30
CA ILE A 146 -1.14 4.78 26.66
C ILE A 146 -0.56 6.03 27.33
N ASP A 147 0.31 6.76 26.61
CA ASP A 147 1.07 7.88 27.17
C ASP A 147 0.33 9.23 26.92
N GLY A 148 -0.73 9.23 26.13
CA GLY A 148 -1.60 10.36 25.87
C GLY A 148 -1.08 11.39 24.85
N HIS A 149 0.12 11.21 24.32
CA HIS A 149 0.76 12.12 23.37
C HIS A 149 1.44 11.36 22.23
N ALA A 150 1.65 12.03 21.09
CA ALA A 150 2.53 11.57 20.03
C ALA A 150 3.96 12.07 20.29
N GLU A 151 4.98 11.35 19.78
CA GLU A 151 6.31 11.92 19.62
C GLU A 151 6.25 13.07 18.58
N ALA A 152 7.02 14.15 18.79
CA ALA A 152 7.01 15.33 17.91
C ALA A 152 7.24 14.98 16.41
N ALA A 153 8.02 13.95 16.14
CA ALA A 153 8.23 13.46 14.77
C ALA A 153 6.95 12.96 14.07
N HIS A 154 5.86 12.73 14.82
CA HIS A 154 4.59 12.27 14.29
C HIS A 154 3.59 13.39 13.99
N ASP A 155 3.88 14.65 14.33
CA ASP A 155 2.97 15.78 14.11
C ASP A 155 2.62 15.94 12.62
N ILE A 156 3.60 15.72 11.74
CA ILE A 156 3.40 15.74 10.29
C ILE A 156 2.43 14.66 9.81
N LEU A 157 2.23 13.59 10.59
CA LEU A 157 1.33 12.47 10.27
C LEU A 157 -0.07 12.64 10.87
N SER A 158 -0.26 13.69 11.69
CA SER A 158 -1.52 13.95 12.37
C SER A 158 -2.68 14.13 11.37
N PRO A 159 -3.86 13.53 11.61
CA PRO A 159 -5.07 13.82 10.84
C PRO A 159 -5.46 15.29 10.85
N ALA A 160 -5.04 16.05 11.87
CA ALA A 160 -5.32 17.49 11.99
C ALA A 160 -4.83 18.31 10.80
N ARG A 161 -3.83 17.82 10.04
CA ARG A 161 -3.31 18.52 8.84
C ARG A 161 -4.31 18.62 7.69
N PHE A 162 -5.41 17.85 7.76
CA PHE A 162 -6.50 17.88 6.78
C PHE A 162 -7.77 18.51 7.30
N VAL A 163 -7.77 18.95 8.54
CA VAL A 163 -8.90 19.68 9.13
C VAL A 163 -8.53 21.15 9.05
N GLU A 164 -9.31 21.92 8.30
CA GLU A 164 -9.14 23.38 8.27
C GLU A 164 -9.26 23.92 9.70
N ALA A 165 -8.33 24.80 10.08
CA ALA A 165 -8.46 25.52 11.35
C ALA A 165 -9.74 26.36 11.27
N PRO A 166 -10.55 26.39 12.35
CA PRO A 166 -11.78 27.15 12.40
C PRO A 166 -11.56 28.66 12.25
#